data_7b61d58bb14797580b7a03c5a4818cb8
#
_entry.id   7b61d58bb14797580b7a03c5a4818cb8
#
_cell.length_a   1.000
_cell.length_b   1.000
_cell.length_c   1.000
_cell.angle_alpha   90.00
_cell.angle_beta   90.00
_cell.angle_gamma   90.00
#
_symmetry.space_group_name_H-M   'P 1'
#
loop_
_entity.id
_entity.type
_entity.pdbx_description
1 polymer ?
#
loop_
_entity_poly.entity_id
_entity_poly.type
_entity_poly.pdbx_seq_one_letter_code
_entity_poly.pdbx_strand_id
1 'polypeptide(L)'
;MQSPITWIRHNQELVVLCGATFLVMAGQGVVSPIIPLYASDFGVSATMVGLTLTVFAFARLILNVPAGLIADRYGRRVLLVGGPLLTAIGMFGSGQADGIWVLLAWRFVAGAGSAFYMSGAMTYLIDIAPPEKRTRYVATNQWALSVGVALGPGVGGLIADAYSLSTPFTVVAVLAVVTSIYAAFRLPETRDRALEEQAAAEAAPPVSTWAFVRSAPFLLVGLSTMTIFMTRAGTRGTLMPLHASEVLGWGPAEVGLVFTLTGLLTLTTLLPAAWAADHIGRRSVVLFSGVFAGLGAVLAGSLATPFGFVLGNIVMSLGTGTAGPAPAAYVADIAPPGRRGMAIAMYRSAGDVGFLAAPPLLGLLSEVTSIGFTLGIGGALAAVGGIVFFVGSLGDHRAGKSPVAPHPT
;
A
#
# COMPACT_ATOMS: atom_id res chain seq x y z
N MET A 1 26.14 -22.03 8.08
CA MET A 1 24.99 -21.62 7.23
C MET A 1 24.07 -22.82 7.06
N GLN A 2 22.81 -22.73 7.48
CA GLN A 2 21.82 -23.79 7.24
C GLN A 2 21.50 -23.81 5.73
N SER A 3 21.32 -25.02 5.15
CA SER A 3 20.93 -25.12 3.74
C SER A 3 19.55 -24.43 3.53
N PRO A 4 19.29 -23.84 2.33
CA PRO A 4 17.99 -23.22 2.04
C PRO A 4 16.80 -24.15 2.29
N ILE A 5 16.97 -25.45 2.03
CA ILE A 5 15.91 -26.47 2.20
C ILE A 5 15.62 -26.71 3.69
N THR A 6 16.64 -26.77 4.54
CA THR A 6 16.45 -26.93 6.01
C THR A 6 15.81 -25.69 6.61
N TRP A 7 16.15 -24.49 6.13
CA TRP A 7 15.52 -23.25 6.56
C TRP A 7 14.02 -23.20 6.16
N ILE A 8 13.67 -23.57 4.93
CA ILE A 8 12.27 -23.65 4.45
C ILE A 8 11.45 -24.62 5.30
N ARG A 9 11.99 -25.81 5.59
CA ARG A 9 11.30 -26.80 6.43
C ARG A 9 11.05 -26.29 7.86
N HIS A 10 12.00 -25.55 8.41
CA HIS A 10 11.85 -24.99 9.77
C HIS A 10 10.89 -23.80 9.84
N ASN A 11 10.68 -23.07 8.73
CA ASN A 11 9.83 -21.89 8.65
C ASN A 11 8.62 -22.10 7.69
N GLN A 12 8.05 -23.31 7.64
CA GLN A 12 6.99 -23.65 6.68
C GLN A 12 5.78 -22.71 6.77
N GLU A 13 5.31 -22.40 7.97
CA GLU A 13 4.17 -21.50 8.19
C GLU A 13 4.43 -20.10 7.61
N LEU A 14 5.63 -19.55 7.81
CA LEU A 14 6.05 -18.27 7.24
C LEU A 14 6.09 -18.32 5.71
N VAL A 15 6.70 -19.35 5.13
CA VAL A 15 6.83 -19.49 3.67
C VAL A 15 5.45 -19.61 3.01
N VAL A 16 4.56 -20.40 3.61
CA VAL A 16 3.17 -20.57 3.13
C VAL A 16 2.40 -19.24 3.22
N LEU A 17 2.51 -18.52 4.33
CA LEU A 17 1.88 -17.21 4.47
C LEU A 17 2.42 -16.19 3.45
N CYS A 18 3.74 -16.14 3.27
CA CYS A 18 4.38 -15.27 2.26
C CYS A 18 3.92 -15.61 0.83
N GLY A 19 3.76 -16.89 0.51
CA GLY A 19 3.22 -17.34 -0.77
C GLY A 19 1.77 -16.87 -0.97
N ALA A 20 0.92 -17.03 0.03
CA ALA A 20 -0.45 -16.53 0.00
C ALA A 20 -0.51 -14.99 -0.12
N THR A 21 0.32 -14.27 0.64
CA THR A 21 0.43 -12.80 0.55
C THR A 21 0.89 -12.36 -0.83
N PHE A 22 1.88 -13.03 -1.41
CA PHE A 22 2.33 -12.75 -2.77
C PHE A 22 1.19 -12.91 -3.79
N LEU A 23 0.43 -14.00 -3.75
CA LEU A 23 -0.67 -14.26 -4.68
C LEU A 23 -1.79 -13.21 -4.55
N VAL A 24 -2.20 -12.88 -3.33
CA VAL A 24 -3.22 -11.83 -3.09
C VAL A 24 -2.75 -10.47 -3.59
N MET A 25 -1.49 -10.12 -3.32
CA MET A 25 -0.94 -8.82 -3.71
C MET A 25 -0.61 -8.76 -5.21
N ALA A 26 -0.19 -9.85 -5.82
CA ALA A 26 -0.06 -9.95 -7.27
C ALA A 26 -1.42 -9.72 -7.95
N GLY A 27 -2.49 -10.32 -7.42
CA GLY A 27 -3.85 -10.05 -7.90
C GLY A 27 -4.24 -8.57 -7.79
N GLN A 28 -3.92 -7.90 -6.68
CA GLN A 28 -4.16 -6.46 -6.57
C GLN A 28 -3.33 -5.65 -7.58
N GLY A 29 -2.07 -6.04 -7.79
CA GLY A 29 -1.21 -5.45 -8.81
C GLY A 29 -1.78 -5.60 -10.21
N VAL A 30 -2.28 -6.80 -10.56
CA VAL A 30 -2.86 -7.13 -11.88
C VAL A 30 -3.99 -6.16 -12.25
N VAL A 31 -4.91 -5.88 -11.35
CA VAL A 31 -6.05 -5.00 -11.64
C VAL A 31 -5.75 -3.51 -11.41
N SER A 32 -4.64 -3.17 -10.75
CA SER A 32 -4.35 -1.79 -10.35
C SER A 32 -4.39 -0.78 -11.51
N PRO A 33 -3.68 -0.96 -12.64
CA PRO A 33 -3.77 -0.04 -13.77
C PRO A 33 -5.05 -0.23 -14.62
N ILE A 34 -5.70 -1.38 -14.50
CA ILE A 34 -6.85 -1.75 -15.31
C ILE A 34 -8.14 -1.12 -14.79
N ILE A 35 -8.29 -0.98 -13.47
CA ILE A 35 -9.51 -0.45 -12.86
C ILE A 35 -9.91 0.92 -13.40
N PRO A 36 -9.00 1.93 -13.50
CA PRO A 36 -9.37 3.21 -14.09
C PRO A 36 -9.77 3.11 -15.56
N LEU A 37 -9.06 2.30 -16.35
CA LEU A 37 -9.36 2.09 -17.77
C LEU A 37 -10.73 1.40 -17.95
N TYR A 38 -10.98 0.34 -17.18
CA TYR A 38 -12.26 -0.38 -17.21
C TYR A 38 -13.44 0.49 -16.76
N ALA A 39 -13.23 1.31 -15.73
CA ALA A 39 -14.26 2.21 -15.25
C ALA A 39 -14.55 3.35 -16.27
N SER A 40 -13.53 3.85 -16.98
CA SER A 40 -13.73 4.88 -18.02
C SER A 40 -14.52 4.38 -19.23
N ASP A 41 -14.46 3.08 -19.54
CA ASP A 41 -15.26 2.48 -20.62
C ASP A 41 -16.79 2.60 -20.40
N PHE A 42 -17.23 2.80 -19.15
CA PHE A 42 -18.64 3.11 -18.87
C PHE A 42 -19.04 4.55 -19.21
N GLY A 43 -18.16 5.36 -19.79
CA GLY A 43 -18.44 6.75 -20.16
C GLY A 43 -18.68 7.69 -18.98
N VAL A 44 -18.11 7.36 -17.82
CA VAL A 44 -18.28 8.14 -16.58
C VAL A 44 -17.13 9.13 -16.37
N SER A 45 -17.35 10.11 -15.51
CA SER A 45 -16.36 11.14 -15.19
C SER A 45 -15.16 10.58 -14.42
N ALA A 46 -14.04 11.29 -14.46
CA ALA A 46 -12.80 10.92 -13.73
C ALA A 46 -13.02 10.83 -12.21
N THR A 47 -13.96 11.62 -11.67
CA THR A 47 -14.40 11.51 -10.27
C THR A 47 -14.98 10.12 -9.99
N MET A 48 -15.88 9.63 -10.83
CA MET A 48 -16.52 8.31 -10.69
C MET A 48 -15.49 7.20 -10.86
N VAL A 49 -14.54 7.34 -11.77
CA VAL A 49 -13.40 6.44 -11.90
C VAL A 49 -12.62 6.39 -10.59
N GLY A 50 -12.29 7.54 -9.99
CA GLY A 50 -11.60 7.63 -8.70
C GLY A 50 -12.37 6.95 -7.57
N LEU A 51 -13.70 7.01 -7.54
CA LEU A 51 -14.53 6.35 -6.55
C LEU A 51 -14.34 4.84 -6.51
N THR A 52 -13.91 4.19 -7.59
CA THR A 52 -13.63 2.75 -7.62
C THR A 52 -12.50 2.35 -6.66
N LEU A 53 -11.48 3.20 -6.51
CA LEU A 53 -10.39 3.01 -5.54
C LEU A 53 -10.83 3.45 -4.13
N THR A 54 -11.56 4.54 -4.04
CA THR A 54 -12.09 5.07 -2.78
C THR A 54 -13.02 4.07 -2.09
N VAL A 55 -13.98 3.49 -2.78
CA VAL A 55 -14.94 2.52 -2.20
C VAL A 55 -14.21 1.26 -1.72
N PHE A 56 -13.22 0.77 -2.45
CA PHE A 56 -12.37 -0.33 -2.02
C PHE A 56 -11.60 0.01 -0.73
N ALA A 57 -10.99 1.19 -0.68
CA ALA A 57 -10.24 1.66 0.49
C ALA A 57 -11.16 1.93 1.69
N PHE A 58 -12.36 2.46 1.46
CA PHE A 58 -13.37 2.68 2.47
C PHE A 58 -13.83 1.37 3.10
N ALA A 59 -14.13 0.35 2.29
CA ALA A 59 -14.47 -0.98 2.80
C ALA A 59 -13.35 -1.54 3.69
N ARG A 60 -12.09 -1.40 3.29
CA ARG A 60 -10.94 -1.79 4.12
C ARG A 60 -10.90 -1.04 5.45
N LEU A 61 -11.06 0.28 5.40
CA LEU A 61 -10.98 1.13 6.59
C LEU A 61 -12.03 0.73 7.65
N ILE A 62 -13.28 0.58 7.25
CA ILE A 62 -14.37 0.26 8.19
C ILE A 62 -14.36 -1.19 8.66
N LEU A 63 -13.85 -2.11 7.86
CA LEU A 63 -13.85 -3.55 8.16
C LEU A 63 -12.56 -4.05 8.81
N ASN A 64 -11.50 -3.26 8.90
CA ASN A 64 -10.27 -3.65 9.59
C ASN A 64 -10.52 -3.98 11.09
N VAL A 65 -11.33 -3.16 11.79
CA VAL A 65 -11.65 -3.41 13.21
C VAL A 65 -12.54 -4.64 13.37
N PRO A 66 -13.68 -4.79 12.66
CA PRO A 66 -14.46 -6.03 12.66
C PRO A 66 -13.63 -7.27 12.31
N ALA A 67 -12.71 -7.17 11.34
CA ALA A 67 -11.83 -8.28 10.98
C ALA A 67 -10.96 -8.73 12.17
N GLY A 68 -10.39 -7.77 12.92
CA GLY A 68 -9.65 -8.08 14.13
C GLY A 68 -10.50 -8.82 15.17
N LEU A 69 -11.71 -8.34 15.44
CA LEU A 69 -12.65 -8.99 16.37
C LEU A 69 -13.04 -10.41 15.92
N ILE A 70 -13.23 -10.61 14.61
CA ILE A 70 -13.50 -11.93 14.04
C ILE A 70 -12.28 -12.85 14.22
N ALA A 71 -11.06 -12.34 13.98
CA ALA A 71 -9.83 -13.08 14.22
C ALA A 71 -9.70 -13.58 15.66
N ASP A 72 -10.03 -12.73 16.63
CA ASP A 72 -9.95 -13.07 18.06
C ASP A 72 -11.04 -14.07 18.48
N ARG A 73 -12.24 -13.95 17.91
CA ARG A 73 -13.36 -14.82 18.28
C ARG A 73 -13.37 -16.18 17.56
N TYR A 74 -13.07 -16.20 16.26
CA TYR A 74 -13.24 -17.37 15.40
C TYR A 74 -11.90 -17.94 14.89
N GLY A 75 -10.80 -17.29 15.18
CA GLY A 75 -9.45 -17.69 14.75
C GLY A 75 -8.96 -16.97 13.50
N ARG A 76 -7.63 -17.04 13.30
CA ARG A 76 -6.94 -16.35 12.20
C ARG A 76 -7.19 -17.03 10.85
N ARG A 77 -7.30 -18.35 10.86
CA ARG A 77 -7.52 -19.16 9.65
C ARG A 77 -8.82 -18.81 8.94
N VAL A 78 -9.88 -18.45 9.67
CA VAL A 78 -11.17 -18.02 9.08
C VAL A 78 -10.96 -16.80 8.18
N LEU A 79 -10.14 -15.85 8.59
CA LEU A 79 -9.83 -14.66 7.81
C LEU A 79 -8.89 -14.93 6.63
N LEU A 80 -7.90 -15.82 6.83
CA LEU A 80 -6.94 -16.19 5.79
C LEU A 80 -7.58 -16.99 4.65
N VAL A 81 -8.66 -17.71 4.93
CA VAL A 81 -9.44 -18.46 3.94
C VAL A 81 -10.61 -17.63 3.41
N GLY A 82 -11.39 -17.03 4.29
CA GLY A 82 -12.59 -16.27 3.91
C GLY A 82 -12.29 -14.94 3.22
N GLY A 83 -11.19 -14.28 3.59
CA GLY A 83 -10.76 -13.02 2.96
C GLY A 83 -10.51 -13.17 1.46
N PRO A 84 -9.66 -14.10 1.01
CA PRO A 84 -9.46 -14.35 -0.42
C PRO A 84 -10.72 -14.81 -1.14
N LEU A 85 -11.59 -15.64 -0.53
CA LEU A 85 -12.88 -16.01 -1.14
C LEU A 85 -13.77 -14.81 -1.37
N LEU A 86 -13.89 -13.92 -0.40
CA LEU A 86 -14.67 -12.68 -0.53
C LEU A 86 -14.05 -11.76 -1.59
N THR A 87 -12.72 -11.69 -1.66
CA THR A 87 -12.00 -11.00 -2.73
C THR A 87 -12.32 -11.62 -4.10
N ALA A 88 -12.35 -12.95 -4.20
CA ALA A 88 -12.68 -13.66 -5.46
C ALA A 88 -14.09 -13.32 -5.94
N ILE A 89 -15.09 -13.33 -5.04
CA ILE A 89 -16.47 -12.95 -5.35
C ILE A 89 -16.52 -11.49 -5.83
N GLY A 90 -15.88 -10.58 -5.11
CA GLY A 90 -15.86 -9.16 -5.48
C GLY A 90 -15.14 -8.89 -6.80
N MET A 91 -14.05 -9.60 -7.09
CA MET A 91 -13.31 -9.46 -8.34
C MET A 91 -14.08 -10.07 -9.52
N PHE A 92 -14.64 -11.26 -9.36
CA PHE A 92 -15.47 -11.86 -10.40
C PHE A 92 -16.68 -10.97 -10.73
N GLY A 93 -17.40 -10.49 -9.71
CA GLY A 93 -18.50 -9.55 -9.91
C GLY A 93 -18.07 -8.22 -10.54
N SER A 94 -16.88 -7.70 -10.18
CA SER A 94 -16.32 -6.51 -10.82
C SER A 94 -16.10 -6.70 -12.32
N GLY A 95 -15.59 -7.86 -12.73
CA GLY A 95 -15.37 -8.18 -14.16
C GLY A 95 -16.65 -8.41 -14.95
N GLN A 96 -17.79 -8.65 -14.28
CA GLN A 96 -19.13 -8.83 -14.89
C GLN A 96 -20.00 -7.56 -14.78
N ALA A 97 -19.43 -6.45 -14.28
CA ALA A 97 -20.20 -5.23 -14.10
C ALA A 97 -20.62 -4.64 -15.45
N ASP A 98 -21.89 -4.29 -15.58
CA ASP A 98 -22.51 -3.63 -16.72
C ASP A 98 -22.62 -2.09 -16.57
N GLY A 99 -22.13 -1.56 -15.46
CA GLY A 99 -22.09 -0.14 -15.17
C GLY A 99 -21.35 0.20 -13.88
N ILE A 100 -21.08 1.49 -13.72
CA ILE A 100 -20.22 1.99 -12.63
C ILE A 100 -20.75 1.66 -11.23
N TRP A 101 -22.07 1.73 -11.00
CA TRP A 101 -22.65 1.47 -9.68
C TRP A 101 -22.50 0.01 -9.26
N VAL A 102 -22.65 -0.92 -10.22
CA VAL A 102 -22.44 -2.34 -10.00
C VAL A 102 -20.96 -2.61 -9.73
N LEU A 103 -20.07 -1.97 -10.50
CA LEU A 103 -18.63 -2.04 -10.24
C LEU A 103 -18.29 -1.54 -8.84
N LEU A 104 -18.81 -0.38 -8.40
CA LEU A 104 -18.57 0.16 -7.06
C LEU A 104 -19.03 -0.81 -5.96
N ALA A 105 -20.21 -1.43 -6.11
CA ALA A 105 -20.71 -2.42 -5.16
C ALA A 105 -19.74 -3.62 -5.03
N TRP A 106 -19.28 -4.17 -6.14
CA TRP A 106 -18.32 -5.28 -6.13
C TRP A 106 -16.93 -4.87 -5.65
N ARG A 107 -16.51 -3.62 -5.90
CA ARG A 107 -15.27 -3.05 -5.33
C ARG A 107 -15.33 -2.98 -3.81
N PHE A 108 -16.50 -2.69 -3.22
CA PHE A 108 -16.69 -2.74 -1.78
C PHE A 108 -16.50 -4.17 -1.25
N VAL A 109 -17.11 -5.17 -1.90
CA VAL A 109 -16.95 -6.59 -1.51
C VAL A 109 -15.49 -7.04 -1.61
N ALA A 110 -14.79 -6.68 -2.70
CA ALA A 110 -13.37 -6.99 -2.85
C ALA A 110 -12.51 -6.31 -1.78
N GLY A 111 -12.84 -5.06 -1.40
CA GLY A 111 -12.20 -4.33 -0.32
C GLY A 111 -12.39 -4.99 1.05
N ALA A 112 -13.59 -5.50 1.32
CA ALA A 112 -13.90 -6.28 2.52
C ALA A 112 -13.03 -7.55 2.60
N GLY A 113 -12.93 -8.30 1.52
CA GLY A 113 -12.06 -9.48 1.44
C GLY A 113 -10.59 -9.14 1.69
N SER A 114 -10.10 -8.03 1.12
CA SER A 114 -8.75 -7.53 1.34
C SER A 114 -8.51 -7.15 2.82
N ALA A 115 -9.48 -6.50 3.48
CA ALA A 115 -9.39 -6.16 4.91
C ALA A 115 -9.24 -7.42 5.77
N PHE A 116 -10.07 -8.42 5.52
CA PHE A 116 -10.05 -9.69 6.24
C PHE A 116 -8.73 -10.41 6.06
N TYR A 117 -8.26 -10.56 4.82
CA TYR A 117 -6.97 -11.20 4.57
C TYR A 117 -5.81 -10.48 5.26
N MET A 118 -5.71 -9.15 5.10
CA MET A 118 -4.58 -8.37 5.65
C MET A 118 -4.56 -8.38 7.18
N SER A 119 -5.72 -8.27 7.83
CA SER A 119 -5.83 -8.37 9.29
C SER A 119 -5.46 -9.77 9.77
N GLY A 120 -5.99 -10.83 9.12
CA GLY A 120 -5.66 -12.21 9.44
C GLY A 120 -4.18 -12.54 9.23
N ALA A 121 -3.59 -12.07 8.11
CA ALA A 121 -2.19 -12.31 7.80
C ALA A 121 -1.24 -11.64 8.81
N MET A 122 -1.54 -10.41 9.22
CA MET A 122 -0.71 -9.70 10.20
C MET A 122 -0.77 -10.32 11.60
N THR A 123 -1.96 -10.67 12.07
CA THR A 123 -2.14 -11.37 13.36
C THR A 123 -1.51 -12.76 13.35
N TYR A 124 -1.77 -13.55 12.32
CA TYR A 124 -1.16 -14.86 12.15
C TYR A 124 0.38 -14.78 12.16
N LEU A 125 0.94 -13.79 11.45
CA LEU A 125 2.38 -13.57 11.38
C LEU A 125 3.00 -13.29 12.76
N ILE A 126 2.30 -12.52 13.59
CA ILE A 126 2.72 -12.22 14.97
C ILE A 126 2.67 -13.48 15.84
N ASP A 127 1.61 -14.29 15.70
CA ASP A 127 1.41 -15.52 16.46
C ASP A 127 2.46 -16.59 16.16
N ILE A 128 2.94 -16.70 14.90
CA ILE A 128 3.98 -17.68 14.53
C ILE A 128 5.41 -17.20 14.71
N ALA A 129 5.62 -15.88 14.89
CA ALA A 129 6.94 -15.29 14.94
C ALA A 129 7.52 -15.34 16.35
N PRO A 130 8.69 -16.01 16.58
CA PRO A 130 9.40 -15.89 17.85
C PRO A 130 9.68 -14.41 18.18
N PRO A 131 9.59 -13.99 19.47
CA PRO A 131 9.73 -12.57 19.86
C PRO A 131 10.98 -11.89 19.28
N GLU A 132 12.12 -12.58 19.26
CA GLU A 132 13.42 -12.07 18.78
C GLU A 132 13.47 -11.96 17.25
N LYS A 133 12.57 -12.65 16.52
CA LYS A 133 12.55 -12.71 15.06
C LYS A 133 11.35 -12.01 14.43
N ARG A 134 10.46 -11.41 15.21
CA ARG A 134 9.22 -10.76 14.72
C ARG A 134 9.49 -9.76 13.59
N THR A 135 10.48 -8.88 13.77
CA THR A 135 10.86 -7.90 12.74
C THR A 135 11.26 -8.57 11.42
N ARG A 136 12.02 -9.67 11.49
CA ARG A 136 12.45 -10.42 10.31
C ARG A 136 11.27 -11.09 9.60
N TYR A 137 10.33 -11.67 10.34
CA TYR A 137 9.12 -12.29 9.79
C TYR A 137 8.24 -11.26 9.08
N VAL A 138 8.00 -10.10 9.73
CA VAL A 138 7.26 -8.98 9.13
C VAL A 138 7.94 -8.47 7.86
N ALA A 139 9.26 -8.29 7.89
CA ALA A 139 10.02 -7.85 6.72
C ALA A 139 9.95 -8.86 5.56
N THR A 140 10.02 -10.16 5.84
CA THR A 140 9.90 -11.20 4.80
C THR A 140 8.52 -11.18 4.15
N ASN A 141 7.45 -11.06 4.94
CA ASN A 141 6.08 -10.95 4.42
C ASN A 141 5.87 -9.65 3.63
N GLN A 142 6.46 -8.52 4.10
CA GLN A 142 6.41 -7.24 3.39
C GLN A 142 7.13 -7.32 2.03
N TRP A 143 8.23 -8.08 1.93
CA TRP A 143 8.91 -8.37 0.67
C TRP A 143 7.99 -9.13 -0.28
N ALA A 144 7.35 -10.21 0.16
CA ALA A 144 6.41 -10.99 -0.64
C ALA A 144 5.26 -10.13 -1.17
N LEU A 145 4.68 -9.27 -0.30
CA LEU A 145 3.67 -8.29 -0.65
C LEU A 145 4.15 -7.35 -1.76
N SER A 146 5.34 -6.75 -1.56
CA SER A 146 5.87 -5.73 -2.47
C SER A 146 6.22 -6.30 -3.84
N VAL A 147 6.77 -7.51 -3.90
CA VAL A 147 7.07 -8.20 -5.17
C VAL A 147 5.77 -8.53 -5.91
N GLY A 148 4.73 -9.00 -5.22
CA GLY A 148 3.42 -9.25 -5.82
C GLY A 148 2.83 -7.99 -6.47
N VAL A 149 2.80 -6.89 -5.72
CA VAL A 149 2.30 -5.60 -6.24
C VAL A 149 3.14 -5.09 -7.42
N ALA A 150 4.46 -5.29 -7.41
CA ALA A 150 5.35 -4.80 -8.47
C ALA A 150 5.19 -5.57 -9.79
N LEU A 151 5.00 -6.88 -9.74
CA LEU A 151 4.91 -7.73 -10.93
C LEU A 151 3.50 -7.74 -11.55
N GLY A 152 2.48 -7.53 -10.73
CA GLY A 152 1.08 -7.62 -11.15
C GLY A 152 0.70 -6.75 -12.34
N PRO A 153 1.03 -5.45 -12.38
CA PRO A 153 0.58 -4.53 -13.41
C PRO A 153 0.90 -4.96 -14.83
N GLY A 154 2.12 -5.43 -15.09
CA GLY A 154 2.52 -5.91 -16.42
C GLY A 154 1.74 -7.13 -16.86
N VAL A 155 1.54 -8.10 -15.95
CA VAL A 155 0.71 -9.27 -16.22
C VAL A 155 -0.73 -8.85 -16.52
N GLY A 156 -1.29 -7.95 -15.72
CA GLY A 156 -2.65 -7.45 -15.92
C GLY A 156 -2.83 -6.68 -17.21
N GLY A 157 -1.88 -5.80 -17.54
CA GLY A 157 -1.89 -5.05 -18.80
C GLY A 157 -1.83 -5.95 -20.02
N LEU A 158 -0.92 -6.93 -20.05
CA LEU A 158 -0.80 -7.89 -21.16
C LEU A 158 -2.06 -8.75 -21.32
N ILE A 159 -2.68 -9.20 -20.22
CA ILE A 159 -3.94 -9.96 -20.28
C ILE A 159 -5.09 -9.09 -20.80
N ALA A 160 -5.19 -7.85 -20.31
CA ALA A 160 -6.23 -6.94 -20.73
C ALA A 160 -6.12 -6.58 -22.23
N ASP A 161 -4.91 -6.37 -22.71
CA ASP A 161 -4.63 -6.07 -24.11
C ASP A 161 -4.92 -7.27 -25.05
N ALA A 162 -4.53 -8.48 -24.61
CA ALA A 162 -4.71 -9.70 -25.41
C ALA A 162 -6.16 -10.17 -25.47
N TYR A 163 -6.99 -9.88 -24.47
CA TYR A 163 -8.36 -10.39 -24.38
C TYR A 163 -9.40 -9.26 -24.19
N SER A 164 -9.51 -8.72 -22.96
CA SER A 164 -10.41 -7.62 -22.61
C SER A 164 -10.06 -7.02 -21.25
N LEU A 165 -10.51 -5.78 -20.98
CA LEU A 165 -10.32 -5.11 -19.69
C LEU A 165 -10.99 -5.84 -18.51
N SER A 166 -12.00 -6.70 -18.78
CA SER A 166 -12.66 -7.51 -17.75
C SER A 166 -11.91 -8.79 -17.39
N THR A 167 -11.09 -9.35 -18.30
CA THR A 167 -10.38 -10.63 -18.11
C THR A 167 -9.45 -10.63 -16.90
N PRO A 168 -8.64 -9.57 -16.61
CA PRO A 168 -7.81 -9.51 -15.42
C PRO A 168 -8.57 -9.72 -14.11
N PHE A 169 -9.81 -9.24 -14.00
CA PHE A 169 -10.64 -9.45 -12.80
C PHE A 169 -10.99 -10.92 -12.60
N THR A 170 -11.31 -11.64 -13.68
CA THR A 170 -11.55 -13.09 -13.62
C THR A 170 -10.29 -13.86 -13.24
N VAL A 171 -9.14 -13.51 -13.80
CA VAL A 171 -7.86 -14.12 -13.43
C VAL A 171 -7.56 -13.92 -11.95
N VAL A 172 -7.77 -12.71 -11.43
CA VAL A 172 -7.58 -12.42 -10.00
C VAL A 172 -8.58 -13.17 -9.13
N ALA A 173 -9.83 -13.31 -9.57
CA ALA A 173 -10.81 -14.12 -8.85
C ALA A 173 -10.34 -15.59 -8.73
N VAL A 174 -9.85 -16.19 -9.81
CA VAL A 174 -9.27 -17.54 -9.78
C VAL A 174 -8.06 -17.62 -8.87
N LEU A 175 -7.12 -16.68 -8.95
CA LEU A 175 -5.95 -16.62 -8.05
C LEU A 175 -6.36 -16.50 -6.58
N ALA A 176 -7.40 -15.73 -6.28
CA ALA A 176 -7.91 -15.57 -4.93
C ALA A 176 -8.57 -16.88 -4.40
N VAL A 177 -9.31 -17.62 -5.24
CA VAL A 177 -9.81 -18.96 -4.91
C VAL A 177 -8.65 -19.91 -4.63
N VAL A 178 -7.64 -19.97 -5.51
CA VAL A 178 -6.45 -20.79 -5.33
C VAL A 178 -5.74 -20.45 -4.02
N THR A 179 -5.61 -19.15 -3.71
CA THR A 179 -5.01 -18.69 -2.45
C THR A 179 -5.82 -19.15 -1.24
N SER A 180 -7.15 -19.07 -1.31
CA SER A 180 -8.03 -19.55 -0.23
C SER A 180 -7.88 -21.05 0.00
N ILE A 181 -7.88 -21.85 -1.07
CA ILE A 181 -7.64 -23.30 -1.02
C ILE A 181 -6.26 -23.59 -0.42
N TYR A 182 -5.22 -22.91 -0.91
CA TYR A 182 -3.85 -23.03 -0.40
C TYR A 182 -3.76 -22.72 1.10
N ALA A 183 -4.36 -21.61 1.54
CA ALA A 183 -4.42 -21.23 2.95
C ALA A 183 -5.18 -22.27 3.79
N ALA A 184 -6.33 -22.77 3.28
CA ALA A 184 -7.15 -23.76 3.98
C ALA A 184 -6.40 -25.07 4.25
N PHE A 185 -5.56 -25.53 3.33
CA PHE A 185 -4.82 -26.79 3.51
C PHE A 185 -3.46 -26.65 4.21
N ARG A 186 -2.86 -25.48 4.18
CA ARG A 186 -1.45 -25.29 4.60
C ARG A 186 -1.26 -24.42 5.84
N LEU A 187 -2.24 -23.57 6.21
CA LEU A 187 -2.14 -22.72 7.39
C LEU A 187 -2.97 -23.31 8.53
N PRO A 188 -2.32 -23.75 9.64
CA PRO A 188 -3.02 -24.18 10.84
C PRO A 188 -3.65 -23.00 11.57
N GLU A 189 -4.57 -23.27 12.50
CA GLU A 189 -5.12 -22.25 13.40
C GLU A 189 -4.09 -21.90 14.49
N THR A 190 -3.96 -20.60 14.82
CA THR A 190 -2.98 -20.09 15.81
C THR A 190 -3.62 -19.41 17.01
N ARG A 191 -4.95 -19.41 17.13
CA ARG A 191 -5.69 -18.70 18.18
C ARG A 191 -5.22 -19.04 19.59
N ASP A 192 -4.99 -20.32 19.86
CA ASP A 192 -4.63 -20.79 21.22
C ASP A 192 -3.24 -20.26 21.63
N ARG A 193 -2.29 -20.17 20.69
CA ARG A 193 -0.96 -19.57 20.91
C ARG A 193 -1.08 -18.10 21.32
N ALA A 194 -1.99 -17.34 20.68
CA ALA A 194 -2.21 -15.93 21.00
C ALA A 194 -2.84 -15.72 22.38
N LEU A 195 -3.75 -16.58 22.81
CA LEU A 195 -4.37 -16.50 24.13
C LEU A 195 -3.35 -16.74 25.27
N GLU A 196 -2.43 -17.69 25.09
CA GLU A 196 -1.34 -17.95 26.02
C GLU A 196 -0.40 -16.74 26.15
N GLU A 197 -0.08 -16.07 25.04
CA GLU A 197 0.81 -14.88 25.03
C GLU A 197 0.12 -13.65 25.64
N GLN A 198 -1.18 -13.44 25.39
CA GLN A 198 -1.95 -12.34 25.98
C GLN A 198 -2.11 -12.49 27.50
N ALA A 199 -2.28 -13.70 28.00
CA ALA A 199 -2.35 -13.96 29.43
C ALA A 199 -1.04 -13.63 30.17
N ALA A 200 0.10 -13.67 29.47
CA ALA A 200 1.42 -13.32 29.99
C ALA A 200 1.77 -11.82 29.87
N ALA A 201 0.99 -11.02 29.14
CA ALA A 201 1.27 -9.61 28.91
C ALA A 201 0.55 -8.72 29.93
N GLU A 202 1.31 -8.01 30.79
CA GLU A 202 0.76 -7.00 31.69
C GLU A 202 0.16 -5.81 30.92
N ALA A 203 -1.02 -5.33 31.34
CA ALA A 203 -1.69 -4.19 30.74
C ALA A 203 -0.89 -2.90 30.92
N ALA A 204 -0.50 -2.26 29.84
CA ALA A 204 0.21 -0.97 29.89
C ALA A 204 -0.70 0.16 30.42
N PRO A 205 -0.20 1.08 31.27
CA PRO A 205 -0.99 2.14 31.85
C PRO A 205 -1.59 3.10 30.82
N PRO A 206 -2.78 3.71 31.07
CA PRO A 206 -3.43 4.62 30.16
C PRO A 206 -2.67 5.95 30.05
N VAL A 207 -2.13 6.27 28.87
CA VAL A 207 -1.55 7.58 28.55
C VAL A 207 -2.47 8.30 27.59
N SER A 208 -2.64 9.64 27.75
CA SER A 208 -3.50 10.44 26.90
C SER A 208 -3.03 10.43 25.43
N THR A 209 -3.75 9.74 24.59
CA THR A 209 -3.52 9.60 23.16
C THR A 209 -3.70 10.92 22.41
N TRP A 210 -4.64 11.75 22.85
CA TRP A 210 -4.99 12.99 22.18
C TRP A 210 -3.90 14.06 22.20
N ALA A 211 -3.15 14.16 23.31
CA ALA A 211 -2.03 15.08 23.39
C ALA A 211 -0.91 14.75 22.40
N PHE A 212 -0.65 13.44 22.21
CA PHE A 212 0.34 12.97 21.22
C PHE A 212 -0.09 13.25 19.77
N VAL A 213 -1.35 12.95 19.43
CA VAL A 213 -1.87 13.16 18.07
C VAL A 213 -1.88 14.64 17.68
N ARG A 214 -2.11 15.54 18.64
CA ARG A 214 -2.10 16.98 18.43
C ARG A 214 -0.70 17.60 18.48
N SER A 215 0.34 16.81 18.74
CA SER A 215 1.71 17.32 18.74
C SER A 215 2.15 17.73 17.34
N ALA A 216 2.86 18.84 17.21
CA ALA A 216 3.33 19.34 15.94
C ALA A 216 4.18 18.31 15.16
N PRO A 217 5.13 17.55 15.79
CA PRO A 217 5.88 16.52 15.11
C PRO A 217 4.99 15.42 14.49
N PHE A 218 3.95 14.99 15.21
CA PHE A 218 3.03 13.97 14.70
C PHE A 218 2.18 14.49 13.54
N LEU A 219 1.65 15.72 13.63
CA LEU A 219 0.88 16.33 12.56
C LEU A 219 1.70 16.55 11.30
N LEU A 220 2.94 16.97 11.42
CA LEU A 220 3.86 17.18 10.29
C LEU A 220 4.15 15.88 9.54
N VAL A 221 4.50 14.80 10.25
CA VAL A 221 4.75 13.51 9.61
C VAL A 221 3.47 12.90 9.06
N GLY A 222 2.33 13.10 9.72
CA GLY A 222 1.01 12.68 9.25
C GLY A 222 0.63 13.38 7.94
N LEU A 223 0.83 14.70 7.85
CA LEU A 223 0.59 15.47 6.62
C LEU A 223 1.47 15.00 5.46
N SER A 224 2.77 14.84 5.70
CA SER A 224 3.70 14.32 4.67
C SER A 224 3.28 12.94 4.16
N THR A 225 2.86 12.06 5.07
CA THR A 225 2.37 10.73 4.71
C THR A 225 1.07 10.80 3.94
N MET A 226 0.12 11.61 4.38
CA MET A 226 -1.15 11.81 3.69
C MET A 226 -0.92 12.24 2.24
N THR A 227 -0.05 13.24 1.98
CA THR A 227 0.23 13.73 0.63
C THR A 227 0.90 12.69 -0.27
N ILE A 228 1.81 11.86 0.27
CA ILE A 228 2.41 10.74 -0.47
C ILE A 228 1.35 9.68 -0.83
N PHE A 229 0.44 9.36 0.09
CA PHE A 229 -0.65 8.41 -0.20
C PHE A 229 -1.68 8.99 -1.17
N MET A 230 -1.92 10.32 -1.12
CA MET A 230 -2.69 11.02 -2.17
C MET A 230 -2.04 10.85 -3.55
N THR A 231 -0.74 11.00 -3.66
CA THR A 231 0.01 10.77 -4.90
C THR A 231 -0.10 9.32 -5.37
N ARG A 232 0.00 8.35 -4.45
CA ARG A 232 -0.12 6.92 -4.79
C ARG A 232 -1.52 6.55 -5.32
N ALA A 233 -2.58 7.02 -4.69
CA ALA A 233 -3.95 6.64 -5.04
C ALA A 233 -4.52 7.51 -6.16
N GLY A 234 -4.49 8.83 -5.99
CA GLY A 234 -5.10 9.77 -6.93
C GLY A 234 -4.24 9.97 -8.17
N THR A 235 -2.98 10.38 -7.98
CA THR A 235 -2.08 10.68 -9.11
C THR A 235 -1.70 9.41 -9.86
N ARG A 236 -1.05 8.45 -9.20
CA ARG A 236 -0.55 7.23 -9.86
C ARG A 236 -1.66 6.21 -10.13
N GLY A 237 -2.56 5.99 -9.14
CA GLY A 237 -3.55 4.92 -9.22
C GLY A 237 -4.77 5.26 -10.08
N THR A 238 -5.09 6.54 -10.26
CA THR A 238 -6.28 6.99 -11.00
C THR A 238 -5.89 7.78 -12.25
N LEU A 239 -5.20 8.89 -12.11
CA LEU A 239 -4.98 9.82 -13.21
C LEU A 239 -3.93 9.38 -14.21
N MET A 240 -2.86 8.70 -13.79
CA MET A 240 -1.82 8.27 -14.73
C MET A 240 -2.31 7.24 -15.76
N PRO A 241 -3.08 6.19 -15.40
CA PRO A 241 -3.67 5.33 -16.43
C PRO A 241 -4.58 6.08 -17.39
N LEU A 242 -5.42 7.00 -16.91
CA LEU A 242 -6.27 7.85 -17.75
C LEU A 242 -5.44 8.76 -18.65
N HIS A 243 -4.41 9.42 -18.13
CA HIS A 243 -3.52 10.26 -18.93
C HIS A 243 -2.82 9.46 -20.04
N ALA A 244 -2.34 8.25 -19.72
CA ALA A 244 -1.72 7.38 -20.72
C ALA A 244 -2.70 6.98 -21.83
N SER A 245 -3.94 6.64 -21.49
CA SER A 245 -4.96 6.26 -22.46
C SER A 245 -5.47 7.45 -23.26
N GLU A 246 -5.89 8.54 -22.61
CA GLU A 246 -6.58 9.66 -23.27
C GLU A 246 -5.63 10.62 -24.00
N VAL A 247 -4.40 10.82 -23.45
CA VAL A 247 -3.45 11.80 -23.99
C VAL A 247 -2.38 11.14 -24.87
N LEU A 248 -1.88 9.96 -24.46
CA LEU A 248 -0.84 9.26 -25.22
C LEU A 248 -1.39 8.20 -26.18
N GLY A 249 -2.67 7.83 -26.06
CA GLY A 249 -3.28 6.77 -26.84
C GLY A 249 -2.75 5.37 -26.51
N TRP A 250 -2.22 5.19 -25.30
CA TRP A 250 -1.65 3.91 -24.86
C TRP A 250 -2.72 2.92 -24.44
N GLY A 251 -2.48 1.66 -24.76
CA GLY A 251 -3.26 0.55 -24.29
C GLY A 251 -2.87 0.07 -22.88
N PRO A 252 -3.60 -0.94 -22.36
CA PRO A 252 -3.36 -1.49 -21.05
C PRO A 252 -1.96 -2.12 -20.88
N ALA A 253 -1.40 -2.68 -21.97
CA ALA A 253 -0.08 -3.33 -21.95
C ALA A 253 1.04 -2.34 -21.63
N GLU A 254 1.08 -1.19 -22.33
CA GLU A 254 2.11 -0.16 -22.14
C GLU A 254 2.03 0.40 -20.70
N VAL A 255 0.83 0.72 -20.23
CA VAL A 255 0.61 1.22 -18.87
C VAL A 255 1.07 0.20 -17.83
N GLY A 256 0.69 -1.06 -18.01
CA GLY A 256 1.05 -2.16 -17.13
C GLY A 256 2.56 -2.40 -17.06
N LEU A 257 3.25 -2.37 -18.20
CA LEU A 257 4.69 -2.54 -18.29
C LEU A 257 5.45 -1.41 -17.59
N VAL A 258 5.06 -0.14 -17.80
CA VAL A 258 5.66 1.00 -17.10
C VAL A 258 5.44 0.89 -15.59
N PHE A 259 4.26 0.49 -15.15
CA PHE A 259 3.97 0.32 -13.72
C PHE A 259 4.77 -0.84 -13.10
N THR A 260 5.02 -1.92 -13.85
CA THR A 260 5.89 -3.01 -13.41
C THR A 260 7.35 -2.56 -13.30
N LEU A 261 7.88 -1.90 -14.35
CA LEU A 261 9.24 -1.35 -14.32
C LEU A 261 9.44 -0.45 -13.10
N THR A 262 8.53 0.48 -12.88
CA THR A 262 8.60 1.43 -11.77
C THR A 262 8.30 0.80 -10.41
N GLY A 263 7.48 -0.25 -10.36
CA GLY A 263 7.28 -1.09 -9.19
C GLY A 263 8.56 -1.83 -8.78
N LEU A 264 9.25 -2.44 -9.73
CA LEU A 264 10.55 -3.09 -9.51
C LEU A 264 11.60 -2.07 -9.06
N LEU A 265 11.65 -0.88 -9.69
CA LEU A 265 12.54 0.19 -9.27
C LEU A 265 12.25 0.63 -7.82
N THR A 266 10.98 0.71 -7.43
CA THR A 266 10.58 0.99 -6.04
C THR A 266 11.16 -0.04 -5.05
N LEU A 267 11.21 -1.34 -5.42
CA LEU A 267 11.81 -2.38 -4.58
C LEU A 267 13.31 -2.15 -4.37
N THR A 268 14.02 -1.72 -5.40
CA THR A 268 15.48 -1.47 -5.29
C THR A 268 15.81 -0.28 -4.40
N THR A 269 14.87 0.68 -4.23
CA THR A 269 15.08 1.86 -3.39
C THR A 269 14.84 1.63 -1.90
N LEU A 270 14.17 0.52 -1.51
CA LEU A 270 13.79 0.28 -0.10
C LEU A 270 15.01 0.18 0.85
N LEU A 271 16.02 -0.61 0.48
CA LEU A 271 17.21 -0.78 1.30
C LEU A 271 18.10 0.48 1.35
N PRO A 272 18.42 1.12 0.20
CA PRO A 272 19.11 2.41 0.21
C PRO A 272 18.38 3.50 1.01
N ALA A 273 17.05 3.54 0.94
CA ALA A 273 16.24 4.49 1.69
C ALA A 273 16.33 4.28 3.22
N ALA A 274 16.28 3.03 3.66
CA ALA A 274 16.46 2.69 5.07
C ALA A 274 17.87 3.09 5.55
N TRP A 275 18.91 2.74 4.79
CA TRP A 275 20.27 3.13 5.08
C TRP A 275 20.43 4.66 5.15
N ALA A 276 19.88 5.39 4.16
CA ALA A 276 19.94 6.85 4.14
C ALA A 276 19.19 7.48 5.33
N ALA A 277 18.06 6.91 5.73
CA ALA A 277 17.31 7.39 6.89
C ALA A 277 18.12 7.29 8.18
N ASP A 278 18.94 6.23 8.31
CA ASP A 278 19.79 6.02 9.50
C ASP A 278 21.07 6.87 9.49
N HIS A 279 21.68 7.15 8.31
CA HIS A 279 22.98 7.83 8.21
C HIS A 279 22.87 9.30 7.81
N ILE A 280 21.95 9.68 6.93
CA ILE A 280 21.76 11.06 6.45
C ILE A 280 20.70 11.78 7.29
N GLY A 281 19.79 10.99 7.91
CA GLY A 281 18.72 11.51 8.74
C GLY A 281 17.33 11.40 8.08
N ARG A 282 16.34 11.10 8.91
CA ARG A 282 14.98 10.80 8.49
C ARG A 282 14.29 11.94 7.76
N ARG A 283 14.51 13.19 8.20
CA ARG A 283 13.91 14.37 7.59
C ARG A 283 14.37 14.60 6.14
N SER A 284 15.65 14.35 5.85
CA SER A 284 16.19 14.49 4.50
C SER A 284 15.59 13.45 3.53
N VAL A 285 15.40 12.22 4.00
CA VAL A 285 14.77 11.16 3.20
C VAL A 285 13.28 11.45 2.95
N VAL A 286 12.56 12.00 3.92
CA VAL A 286 11.15 12.41 3.73
C VAL A 286 11.04 13.57 2.76
N LEU A 287 11.93 14.56 2.85
CA LEU A 287 12.01 15.66 1.87
C LEU A 287 12.26 15.13 0.45
N PHE A 288 13.29 14.30 0.29
CA PHE A 288 13.60 13.66 -0.99
C PHE A 288 12.40 12.90 -1.54
N SER A 289 11.73 12.12 -0.70
CA SER A 289 10.53 11.37 -1.07
C SER A 289 9.43 12.27 -1.65
N GLY A 290 9.06 13.33 -0.95
CA GLY A 290 8.03 14.27 -1.39
C GLY A 290 8.40 15.01 -2.68
N VAL A 291 9.63 15.54 -2.74
CA VAL A 291 10.11 16.33 -3.89
C VAL A 291 10.23 15.46 -5.14
N PHE A 292 10.82 14.28 -5.06
CA PHE A 292 10.97 13.41 -6.23
C PHE A 292 9.64 12.79 -6.67
N ALA A 293 8.77 12.43 -5.73
CA ALA A 293 7.42 11.99 -6.07
C ALA A 293 6.65 13.11 -6.80
N GLY A 294 6.78 14.35 -6.30
CA GLY A 294 6.17 15.52 -6.88
C GLY A 294 6.72 15.88 -8.26
N LEU A 295 8.03 15.95 -8.39
CA LEU A 295 8.69 16.24 -9.66
C LEU A 295 8.33 15.22 -10.74
N GLY A 296 8.31 13.92 -10.39
CA GLY A 296 7.91 12.87 -11.31
C GLY A 296 6.48 13.03 -11.83
N ALA A 297 5.54 13.39 -10.94
CA ALA A 297 4.15 13.64 -11.34
C ALA A 297 4.02 14.88 -12.25
N VAL A 298 4.76 15.97 -11.94
CA VAL A 298 4.81 17.17 -12.81
C VAL A 298 5.38 16.82 -14.18
N LEU A 299 6.49 16.07 -14.25
CA LEU A 299 7.08 15.65 -15.53
C LEU A 299 6.12 14.80 -16.37
N ALA A 300 5.47 13.83 -15.74
CA ALA A 300 4.51 12.98 -16.43
C ALA A 300 3.29 13.75 -16.97
N GLY A 301 2.82 14.77 -16.25
CA GLY A 301 1.66 15.56 -16.65
C GLY A 301 1.96 16.71 -17.62
N SER A 302 3.17 17.32 -17.53
CA SER A 302 3.53 18.47 -18.37
C SER A 302 4.15 18.09 -19.72
N LEU A 303 4.86 16.95 -19.78
CA LEU A 303 5.41 16.42 -21.01
C LEU A 303 4.43 15.38 -21.59
N ALA A 304 3.52 15.82 -22.46
CA ALA A 304 2.52 14.96 -23.10
C ALA A 304 3.17 14.03 -24.16
N THR A 305 4.22 13.31 -23.79
CA THR A 305 4.99 12.40 -24.64
C THR A 305 5.24 11.07 -23.93
N PRO A 306 5.40 9.96 -24.67
CA PRO A 306 5.78 8.66 -24.08
C PRO A 306 7.03 8.74 -23.20
N PHE A 307 8.04 9.46 -23.66
CA PHE A 307 9.29 9.65 -22.90
C PHE A 307 9.05 10.42 -21.58
N GLY A 308 8.29 11.51 -21.63
CA GLY A 308 7.95 12.31 -20.44
C GLY A 308 7.16 11.51 -19.42
N PHE A 309 6.21 10.68 -19.88
CA PHE A 309 5.45 9.80 -19.01
C PHE A 309 6.32 8.74 -18.32
N VAL A 310 7.17 8.05 -19.08
CA VAL A 310 8.08 7.02 -18.53
C VAL A 310 9.07 7.65 -17.55
N LEU A 311 9.73 8.75 -17.95
CA LEU A 311 10.69 9.47 -17.10
C LEU A 311 10.03 9.98 -15.81
N GLY A 312 8.84 10.58 -15.92
CA GLY A 312 8.07 11.05 -14.78
C GLY A 312 7.71 9.91 -13.81
N ASN A 313 7.28 8.76 -14.32
CA ASN A 313 7.02 7.57 -13.50
C ASN A 313 8.28 7.01 -12.84
N ILE A 314 9.44 7.01 -13.50
CA ILE A 314 10.74 6.61 -12.92
C ILE A 314 11.09 7.55 -11.77
N VAL A 315 11.08 8.86 -11.99
CA VAL A 315 11.42 9.88 -10.97
C VAL A 315 10.45 9.78 -9.78
N MET A 316 9.13 9.63 -10.04
CA MET A 316 8.13 9.46 -9.00
C MET A 316 8.37 8.19 -8.18
N SER A 317 8.83 7.11 -8.80
CA SER A 317 9.09 5.83 -8.13
C SER A 317 10.28 5.90 -7.18
N LEU A 318 11.33 6.67 -7.53
CA LEU A 318 12.44 6.96 -6.63
C LEU A 318 11.93 7.68 -5.36
N GLY A 319 11.05 8.66 -5.52
CA GLY A 319 10.42 9.36 -4.40
C GLY A 319 9.52 8.44 -3.57
N THR A 320 8.54 7.78 -4.18
CA THR A 320 7.57 6.94 -3.45
C THR A 320 8.19 5.69 -2.83
N GLY A 321 9.29 5.17 -3.39
CA GLY A 321 10.02 4.04 -2.83
C GLY A 321 10.75 4.38 -1.53
N THR A 322 11.20 5.61 -1.38
CA THR A 322 11.86 6.09 -0.16
C THR A 322 10.87 6.50 0.95
N ALA A 323 9.57 6.64 0.63
CA ALA A 323 8.53 7.11 1.54
C ALA A 323 8.15 6.16 2.69
N GLY A 324 8.55 4.89 2.65
CA GLY A 324 8.09 3.89 3.62
C GLY A 324 8.81 3.90 4.96
N PRO A 325 10.14 3.66 4.99
CA PRO A 325 10.87 3.41 6.23
C PRO A 325 11.04 4.65 7.12
N ALA A 326 11.41 5.79 6.53
CA ALA A 326 11.80 6.99 7.28
C ALA A 326 10.66 7.62 8.11
N PRO A 327 9.44 7.85 7.58
CA PRO A 327 8.34 8.40 8.37
C PRO A 327 7.90 7.47 9.51
N ALA A 328 7.82 6.16 9.24
CA ALA A 328 7.44 5.18 10.26
C ALA A 328 8.44 5.10 11.41
N ALA A 329 9.74 5.15 11.08
CA ALA A 329 10.81 5.19 12.06
C ALA A 329 10.77 6.49 12.88
N TYR A 330 10.54 7.65 12.24
CA TYR A 330 10.37 8.92 12.94
C TYR A 330 9.21 8.89 13.94
N VAL A 331 8.05 8.34 13.53
CA VAL A 331 6.89 8.16 14.44
C VAL A 331 7.24 7.27 15.63
N ALA A 332 7.98 6.19 15.40
CA ALA A 332 8.42 5.30 16.47
C ALA A 332 9.36 5.98 17.49
N ASP A 333 10.15 7.00 17.04
CA ASP A 333 11.06 7.75 17.92
C ASP A 333 10.34 8.80 18.76
N ILE A 334 9.34 9.48 18.20
CA ILE A 334 8.57 10.48 18.94
C ILE A 334 7.48 9.86 19.81
N ALA A 335 7.13 8.57 19.59
CA ALA A 335 6.08 7.88 20.31
C ALA A 335 6.37 7.79 21.81
N PRO A 336 5.35 7.96 22.66
CA PRO A 336 5.49 7.75 24.10
C PRO A 336 5.98 6.32 24.41
N PRO A 337 6.77 6.12 25.49
CA PRO A 337 7.20 4.79 25.94
C PRO A 337 6.02 3.83 26.08
N GLY A 338 6.16 2.60 25.55
CA GLY A 338 5.13 1.57 25.58
C GLY A 338 3.97 1.76 24.57
N ARG A 339 3.93 2.85 23.77
CA ARG A 339 2.82 3.17 22.86
C ARG A 339 3.22 3.24 21.38
N ARG A 340 4.38 2.71 21.00
CA ARG A 340 4.87 2.72 19.61
C ARG A 340 3.88 2.10 18.61
N GLY A 341 3.25 0.98 18.98
CA GLY A 341 2.28 0.32 18.11
C GLY A 341 1.08 1.19 17.81
N MET A 342 0.52 1.86 18.83
CA MET A 342 -0.59 2.79 18.67
C MET A 342 -0.20 4.00 17.82
N ALA A 343 0.97 4.60 18.07
CA ALA A 343 1.47 5.73 17.29
C ALA A 343 1.61 5.39 15.80
N ILE A 344 2.13 4.19 15.48
CA ILE A 344 2.24 3.69 14.10
C ILE A 344 0.86 3.44 13.49
N ALA A 345 -0.11 2.91 14.26
CA ALA A 345 -1.46 2.69 13.76
C ALA A 345 -2.13 4.03 13.38
N MET A 346 -2.04 5.04 14.25
CA MET A 346 -2.61 6.38 13.99
C MET A 346 -1.90 7.09 12.81
N TYR A 347 -0.60 6.94 12.69
CA TYR A 347 0.16 7.43 11.56
C TYR A 347 -0.31 6.80 10.24
N ARG A 348 -0.57 5.48 10.22
CA ARG A 348 -1.12 4.80 9.03
C ARG A 348 -2.49 5.33 8.65
N SER A 349 -3.34 5.66 9.63
CA SER A 349 -4.65 6.27 9.35
C SER A 349 -4.55 7.60 8.60
N ALA A 350 -3.50 8.42 8.82
CA ALA A 350 -3.27 9.61 8.03
C ALA A 350 -3.01 9.28 6.54
N GLY A 351 -2.26 8.21 6.27
CA GLY A 351 -2.09 7.70 4.91
C GLY A 351 -3.41 7.20 4.30
N ASP A 352 -4.20 6.45 5.08
CA ASP A 352 -5.50 5.92 4.62
C ASP A 352 -6.47 7.05 4.25
N VAL A 353 -6.50 8.16 4.99
CA VAL A 353 -7.27 9.35 4.64
C VAL A 353 -6.82 9.93 3.29
N GLY A 354 -5.50 10.06 3.07
CA GLY A 354 -4.97 10.50 1.78
C GLY A 354 -5.35 9.57 0.64
N PHE A 355 -5.25 8.26 0.87
CA PHE A 355 -5.61 7.25 -0.12
C PHE A 355 -7.10 7.27 -0.46
N LEU A 356 -7.96 7.49 0.53
CA LEU A 356 -9.41 7.54 0.38
C LEU A 356 -9.88 8.80 -0.38
N ALA A 357 -9.34 9.96 0.00
CA ALA A 357 -9.82 11.25 -0.48
C ALA A 357 -9.28 11.64 -1.87
N ALA A 358 -8.03 11.27 -2.18
CA ALA A 358 -7.35 11.77 -3.36
C ALA A 358 -7.97 11.35 -4.70
N PRO A 359 -8.40 10.09 -4.92
CA PRO A 359 -8.91 9.69 -6.23
C PRO A 359 -10.11 10.53 -6.68
N PRO A 360 -11.19 10.70 -5.90
CA PRO A 360 -12.33 11.51 -6.34
C PRO A 360 -12.01 13.01 -6.38
N LEU A 361 -11.19 13.53 -5.45
CA LEU A 361 -10.83 14.96 -5.43
C LEU A 361 -9.98 15.36 -6.63
N LEU A 362 -8.96 14.57 -6.96
CA LEU A 362 -8.14 14.81 -8.14
C LEU A 362 -8.90 14.49 -9.43
N GLY A 363 -9.81 13.50 -9.41
CA GLY A 363 -10.74 13.27 -10.50
C GLY A 363 -11.58 14.52 -10.80
N LEU A 364 -12.25 15.08 -9.79
CA LEU A 364 -13.04 16.30 -9.90
C LEU A 364 -12.20 17.48 -10.43
N LEU A 365 -10.99 17.65 -9.91
CA LEU A 365 -10.09 18.70 -10.38
C LEU A 365 -9.73 18.51 -11.86
N SER A 366 -9.52 17.28 -12.31
CA SER A 366 -9.19 17.00 -13.72
C SER A 366 -10.33 17.27 -14.69
N GLU A 367 -11.59 17.18 -14.22
CA GLU A 367 -12.78 17.51 -15.02
C GLU A 367 -12.92 19.01 -15.29
N VAL A 368 -12.52 19.86 -14.32
CA VAL A 368 -12.60 21.33 -14.46
C VAL A 368 -11.33 21.97 -15.00
N THR A 369 -10.24 21.20 -15.13
CA THR A 369 -8.96 21.67 -15.66
C THR A 369 -8.47 20.76 -16.80
N SER A 370 -7.41 20.02 -16.55
CA SER A 370 -6.93 18.93 -17.40
C SER A 370 -6.23 17.86 -16.56
N ILE A 371 -6.15 16.63 -17.07
CA ILE A 371 -5.46 15.54 -16.37
C ILE A 371 -3.99 15.90 -16.15
N GLY A 372 -3.30 16.45 -17.14
CA GLY A 372 -1.89 16.84 -17.02
C GLY A 372 -1.65 17.92 -15.96
N PHE A 373 -2.49 18.95 -15.89
CA PHE A 373 -2.42 19.98 -14.85
C PHE A 373 -2.69 19.40 -13.47
N THR A 374 -3.68 18.53 -13.34
CA THR A 374 -4.03 17.89 -12.07
C THR A 374 -2.94 16.95 -11.57
N LEU A 375 -2.24 16.23 -12.48
CA LEU A 375 -1.03 15.47 -12.14
C LEU A 375 0.04 16.39 -11.51
N GLY A 376 0.22 17.60 -12.06
CA GLY A 376 1.10 18.62 -11.51
C GLY A 376 0.70 19.06 -10.09
N ILE A 377 -0.60 19.30 -9.85
CA ILE A 377 -1.12 19.66 -8.52
C ILE A 377 -0.92 18.52 -7.53
N GLY A 378 -1.24 17.27 -7.90
CA GLY A 378 -0.98 16.10 -7.06
C GLY A 378 0.49 15.95 -6.70
N GLY A 379 1.38 16.25 -7.66
CA GLY A 379 2.82 16.30 -7.44
C GLY A 379 3.25 17.44 -6.52
N ALA A 380 2.71 18.63 -6.70
CA ALA A 380 3.01 19.78 -5.85
C ALA A 380 2.59 19.52 -4.39
N LEU A 381 1.45 18.86 -4.15
CA LEU A 381 1.02 18.47 -2.81
C LEU A 381 2.02 17.53 -2.13
N ALA A 382 2.59 16.55 -2.85
CA ALA A 382 3.61 15.66 -2.30
C ALA A 382 4.90 16.42 -1.94
N ALA A 383 5.36 17.30 -2.83
CA ALA A 383 6.55 18.12 -2.59
C ALA A 383 6.36 19.05 -1.39
N VAL A 384 5.21 19.76 -1.32
CA VAL A 384 4.86 20.63 -0.20
C VAL A 384 4.80 19.84 1.11
N GLY A 385 4.18 18.66 1.14
CA GLY A 385 4.14 17.80 2.33
C GLY A 385 5.53 17.42 2.83
N GLY A 386 6.46 17.08 1.93
CA GLY A 386 7.87 16.80 2.26
C GLY A 386 8.63 18.02 2.76
N ILE A 387 8.45 19.19 2.12
CA ILE A 387 9.08 20.45 2.51
C ILE A 387 8.58 20.92 3.87
N VAL A 388 7.27 20.93 4.09
CA VAL A 388 6.64 21.33 5.36
C VAL A 388 7.12 20.46 6.50
N PHE A 389 7.21 19.14 6.28
CA PHE A 389 7.79 18.23 7.28
C PHE A 389 9.27 18.58 7.55
N PHE A 390 10.08 18.78 6.51
CA PHE A 390 11.50 19.09 6.66
C PHE A 390 11.72 20.37 7.45
N VAL A 391 11.06 21.46 7.06
CA VAL A 391 11.20 22.76 7.71
C VAL A 391 10.63 22.73 9.13
N GLY A 392 9.44 22.17 9.33
CA GLY A 392 8.78 22.12 10.63
C GLY A 392 9.49 21.21 11.65
N SER A 393 10.28 20.24 11.17
CA SER A 393 11.08 19.36 12.04
C SER A 393 12.50 19.86 12.32
N LEU A 394 12.90 21.04 11.82
CA LEU A 394 14.25 21.58 12.03
C LEU A 394 14.63 21.78 13.51
N GLY A 395 13.66 22.16 14.34
CA GLY A 395 13.83 22.29 15.80
C GLY A 395 13.78 20.98 16.57
N ASP A 396 13.44 19.86 15.93
CA ASP A 396 13.33 18.56 16.60
C ASP A 396 14.66 17.80 16.54
N HIS A 397 15.37 17.76 17.69
CA HIS A 397 16.64 17.03 17.82
C HIS A 397 16.53 15.52 17.54
N ARG A 398 15.34 14.92 17.57
CA ARG A 398 15.10 13.50 17.30
C ARG A 398 15.10 13.18 15.80
N ALA A 399 14.67 14.12 14.97
CA ALA A 399 14.62 13.95 13.52
C ALA A 399 16.02 14.01 12.86
N GLY A 400 17.02 14.58 13.53
CA GLY A 400 18.38 14.75 13.04
C GLY A 400 19.43 13.84 13.68
N LYS A 401 19.10 13.06 14.72
CA LYS A 401 20.05 12.13 15.35
C LYS A 401 20.02 10.79 14.64
N SER A 402 21.17 10.38 14.09
CA SER A 402 21.45 8.98 13.80
C SER A 402 21.53 8.21 15.14
N PRO A 403 20.82 7.09 15.31
CA PRO A 403 20.94 6.27 16.52
C PRO A 403 22.23 5.44 16.59
N VAL A 404 23.14 5.58 15.65
CA VAL A 404 24.40 4.85 15.65
C VAL A 404 25.34 5.50 16.66
N ALA A 405 25.25 5.07 17.92
CA ALA A 405 26.41 5.15 18.79
C ALA A 405 27.55 4.32 18.16
N PRO A 406 28.79 4.82 18.09
CA PRO A 406 29.90 4.02 17.62
C PRO A 406 29.99 2.75 18.50
N HIS A 407 30.01 1.58 17.86
CA HIS A 407 30.37 0.36 18.56
C HIS A 407 31.73 0.58 19.22
N PRO A 408 31.87 0.35 20.54
CA PRO A 408 33.19 0.33 21.12
C PRO A 408 33.97 -0.80 20.44
N THR A 409 35.12 -0.44 19.89
CA THR A 409 36.12 -1.34 19.28
C THR A 409 36.59 -2.38 20.27
#